data_abd9a97a23d49e14032aa4b5e014773e
#
_entry.id   abd9a97a23d49e14032aa4b5e014773e
#
_cell.length_a   1.000
_cell.length_b   1.000
_cell.length_c   1.000
_cell.angle_alpha   90.00
_cell.angle_beta   90.00
_cell.angle_gamma   90.00
#
_symmetry.space_group_name_H-M   'P 1'
#
loop_
_entity.id
_entity.type
_entity.pdbx_description
1 polymer ?
#
loop_
_entity_poly.entity_id
_entity_poly.type
_entity_poly.pdbx_seq_one_letter_code
_entity_poly.pdbx_strand_id
1 'polypeptide(L)'
;MVIIRLKRMGSKGEPSFRIVAADSRKAPSGRFLDSFGYYDPLRKPFEVKIDEERVFHWLGNGAQVSDTVRNLLKKTGTWKKWNQIGSGDGEVKPEVVFLKGENRTS
;
A
#
# COMPACT_ATOMS: atom_id res chain seq x y z
N MET A 1 -7.73 -14.28 8.59
CA MET A 1 -6.95 -13.97 7.37
C MET A 1 -6.62 -12.48 7.37
N VAL A 2 -5.37 -12.15 7.08
CA VAL A 2 -4.94 -10.76 7.00
C VAL A 2 -5.02 -10.29 5.55
N ILE A 3 -5.58 -9.10 5.35
CA ILE A 3 -5.62 -8.46 4.04
C ILE A 3 -5.00 -7.06 4.13
N ILE A 4 -4.17 -6.72 3.16
CA ILE A 4 -3.63 -5.37 2.99
C ILE A 4 -4.60 -4.59 2.10
N ARG A 5 -5.15 -3.51 2.62
CA ARG A 5 -6.16 -2.73 1.93
C ARG A 5 -6.07 -1.26 2.27
N LEU A 6 -6.83 -0.44 1.56
CA LEU A 6 -6.99 0.97 1.88
C LEU A 6 -8.06 1.14 2.95
N LYS A 7 -7.77 1.99 3.92
CA LYS A 7 -8.74 2.44 4.91
C LYS A 7 -8.99 3.93 4.71
N ARG A 8 -10.26 4.28 4.52
CA ARG A 8 -10.63 5.69 4.35
C ARG A 8 -10.41 6.45 5.66
N MET A 9 -9.73 7.57 5.54
CA MET A 9 -9.47 8.51 6.62
C MET A 9 -9.94 9.88 6.17
N GLY A 10 -9.90 10.84 7.07
CA GLY A 10 -10.21 12.22 6.73
C GLY A 10 -11.66 12.58 6.91
N SER A 11 -11.97 13.86 6.71
CA SER A 11 -13.30 14.39 6.89
C SER A 11 -14.16 14.20 5.63
N LYS A 12 -15.45 14.41 5.80
CA LYS A 12 -16.41 14.35 4.71
C LYS A 12 -16.03 15.36 3.62
N GLY A 13 -15.87 14.87 2.39
CA GLY A 13 -15.51 15.70 1.25
C GLY A 13 -14.01 15.74 0.93
N GLU A 14 -13.16 15.28 1.84
CA GLU A 14 -11.71 15.23 1.63
C GLU A 14 -11.18 13.85 1.97
N PRO A 15 -11.51 12.81 1.18
CA PRO A 15 -11.06 11.47 1.48
C PRO A 15 -9.56 11.33 1.27
N SER A 16 -8.89 10.78 2.27
CA SER A 16 -7.55 10.26 2.15
C SER A 16 -7.58 8.81 2.59
N PHE A 17 -6.56 8.05 2.24
CA PHE A 17 -6.53 6.63 2.52
C PHE A 17 -5.21 6.26 3.17
N ARG A 18 -5.27 5.32 4.12
CA ARG A 18 -4.10 4.65 4.65
C ARG A 18 -4.02 3.25 4.09
N ILE A 19 -2.80 2.81 3.84
CA ILE A 19 -2.52 1.43 3.42
C ILE A 19 -2.27 0.64 4.70
N VAL A 20 -3.15 -0.31 4.99
CA VAL A 20 -3.16 -1.01 6.28
C VAL A 20 -3.30 -2.51 6.10
N ALA A 21 -2.82 -3.26 7.11
CA ALA A 21 -3.14 -4.66 7.27
C ALA A 21 -4.30 -4.79 8.25
N ALA A 22 -5.31 -5.55 7.87
CA ALA A 22 -6.50 -5.75 8.69
C ALA A 22 -6.93 -7.21 8.66
N ASP A 23 -7.61 -7.64 9.72
CA ASP A 23 -8.22 -8.97 9.74
C ASP A 23 -9.53 -8.91 8.94
N SER A 24 -9.60 -9.71 7.88
CA SER A 24 -10.75 -9.72 6.98
C SER A 24 -12.06 -10.16 7.66
N ARG A 25 -11.97 -10.80 8.82
CA ARG A 25 -13.14 -11.24 9.59
C ARG A 25 -13.71 -10.15 10.49
N LYS A 26 -13.02 -9.03 10.67
CA LYS A 26 -13.48 -7.93 11.49
C LYS A 26 -14.18 -6.89 10.65
N ALA A 27 -15.06 -6.09 11.31
CA ALA A 27 -15.80 -5.05 10.63
C ALA A 27 -14.86 -4.05 9.95
N PRO A 28 -15.25 -3.47 8.80
CA PRO A 28 -14.41 -2.50 8.09
C PRO A 28 -14.04 -1.27 8.92
N SER A 29 -14.88 -0.91 9.89
CA SER A 29 -14.61 0.19 10.83
C SER A 29 -13.72 -0.23 11.99
N GLY A 30 -13.35 -1.52 12.08
CA GLY A 30 -12.52 -2.04 13.14
C GLY A 30 -11.07 -1.59 13.06
N ARG A 31 -10.33 -1.93 14.11
CA ARG A 31 -8.92 -1.58 14.18
C ARG A 31 -8.12 -2.37 13.15
N PHE A 32 -7.15 -1.70 12.55
CA PHE A 32 -6.19 -2.36 11.69
C PHE A 32 -5.00 -2.87 12.51
N LEU A 33 -4.28 -3.85 11.96
CA LEU A 33 -3.15 -4.50 12.64
C LEU A 33 -1.86 -3.71 12.46
N ASP A 34 -1.68 -3.07 11.30
CA ASP A 34 -0.48 -2.30 10.99
C ASP A 34 -0.81 -1.28 9.89
N SER A 35 0.04 -0.26 9.78
CA SER A 35 -0.08 0.78 8.77
C SER A 35 1.24 0.90 8.01
N PHE A 36 1.17 0.93 6.68
CA PHE A 36 2.36 0.93 5.81
C PHE A 36 2.58 2.22 5.06
N GLY A 37 1.64 3.14 5.14
CA GLY A 37 1.74 4.38 4.40
C GLY A 37 0.37 4.96 4.10
N TYR A 38 0.32 5.80 3.08
CA TYR A 38 -0.92 6.48 2.73
C TYR A 38 -1.05 6.64 1.21
N TYR A 39 -2.27 6.92 0.77
CA TYR A 39 -2.58 7.28 -0.59
C TYR A 39 -3.54 8.46 -0.58
N ASP A 40 -3.16 9.55 -1.25
CA ASP A 40 -3.98 10.75 -1.35
C ASP A 40 -4.28 11.04 -2.82
N PRO A 41 -5.43 10.56 -3.34
CA PRO A 41 -5.77 10.73 -4.75
C PRO A 41 -6.24 12.14 -5.11
N LEU A 42 -6.64 12.93 -4.10
CA LEU A 42 -7.19 14.27 -4.34
C LEU A 42 -6.11 15.34 -4.46
N ARG A 43 -4.91 15.07 -3.98
CA ARG A 43 -3.80 15.98 -4.19
C ARG A 43 -3.46 16.06 -5.67
N LYS A 44 -3.04 17.23 -6.10
CA LYS A 44 -2.58 17.44 -7.46
C LYS A 44 -1.13 17.89 -7.42
N PRO A 45 -0.17 17.02 -7.77
CA PRO A 45 -0.36 15.61 -8.17
C PRO A 45 -0.70 14.71 -6.98
N PHE A 46 -1.28 13.54 -7.27
CA PHE A 46 -1.58 12.57 -6.20
C PHE A 46 -0.31 12.10 -5.51
N GLU A 47 -0.43 11.68 -4.26
CA GLU A 47 0.70 11.19 -3.50
C GLU A 47 0.42 9.81 -2.94
N VAL A 48 1.45 8.96 -2.97
CA VAL A 48 1.42 7.67 -2.30
C VAL A 48 2.76 7.43 -1.61
N LYS A 49 2.70 6.91 -0.39
CA LYS A 49 3.89 6.54 0.38
C LYS A 49 3.70 5.10 0.86
N ILE A 50 4.74 4.28 0.69
CA ILE A 50 4.70 2.87 1.07
C ILE A 50 5.98 2.52 1.81
N ASP A 51 5.82 1.93 3.01
CA ASP A 51 6.92 1.32 3.75
C ASP A 51 7.04 -0.14 3.28
N GLU A 52 7.96 -0.39 2.37
CA GLU A 52 8.13 -1.70 1.75
C GLU A 52 8.53 -2.78 2.73
N GLU A 53 9.33 -2.44 3.74
CA GLU A 53 9.75 -3.42 4.74
C GLU A 53 8.55 -4.04 5.45
N ARG A 54 7.60 -3.22 5.86
CA ARG A 54 6.39 -3.69 6.53
C ARG A 54 5.47 -4.47 5.59
N VAL A 55 5.34 -3.99 4.36
CA VAL A 55 4.53 -4.68 3.35
C VAL A 55 5.10 -6.08 3.10
N PHE A 56 6.40 -6.19 2.92
CA PHE A 56 7.05 -7.49 2.69
C PHE A 56 6.91 -8.42 3.90
N HIS A 57 6.99 -7.86 5.10
CA HIS A 57 6.77 -8.65 6.32
C HIS A 57 5.39 -9.32 6.30
N TRP A 58 4.35 -8.56 6.02
CA TRP A 58 2.99 -9.11 6.01
C TRP A 58 2.74 -10.05 4.84
N LEU A 59 3.26 -9.72 3.66
CA LEU A 59 3.18 -10.61 2.49
C LEU A 59 3.91 -11.92 2.75
N GLY A 60 5.08 -11.87 3.39
CA GLY A 60 5.82 -13.07 3.77
C GLY A 60 5.11 -13.94 4.78
N ASN A 61 4.17 -13.37 5.54
CA ASN A 61 3.32 -14.09 6.49
C ASN A 61 1.97 -14.51 5.89
N GLY A 62 1.81 -14.40 4.59
CA GLY A 62 0.61 -14.90 3.92
C GLY A 62 -0.53 -13.91 3.81
N ALA A 63 -0.29 -12.62 4.05
CA ALA A 63 -1.34 -11.62 3.88
C ALA A 63 -1.76 -11.52 2.42
N GLN A 64 -3.05 -11.35 2.20
CA GLN A 64 -3.60 -11.07 0.88
C GLN A 64 -3.61 -9.58 0.62
N VAL A 65 -3.74 -9.20 -0.64
CA VAL A 65 -3.70 -7.80 -1.06
C VAL A 65 -4.97 -7.48 -1.84
N SER A 66 -5.63 -6.38 -1.50
CA SER A 66 -6.78 -5.92 -2.29
C SER A 66 -6.31 -5.47 -3.69
N ASP A 67 -7.21 -5.49 -4.65
CA ASP A 67 -6.89 -5.11 -6.03
C ASP A 67 -6.36 -3.68 -6.12
N THR A 68 -6.98 -2.76 -5.40
CA THR A 68 -6.57 -1.36 -5.40
C THR A 68 -5.14 -1.20 -4.87
N VAL A 69 -4.82 -1.85 -3.74
CA VAL A 69 -3.48 -1.78 -3.17
C VAL A 69 -2.47 -2.46 -4.09
N ARG A 70 -2.83 -3.58 -4.69
CA ARG A 70 -1.95 -4.26 -5.66
C ARG A 70 -1.58 -3.32 -6.81
N ASN A 71 -2.54 -2.58 -7.32
CA ASN A 71 -2.28 -1.60 -8.38
C ASN A 71 -1.34 -0.49 -7.91
N LEU A 72 -1.49 -0.02 -6.67
CA LEU A 72 -0.57 0.96 -6.10
C LEU A 72 0.84 0.38 -5.95
N LEU A 73 0.96 -0.86 -5.48
CA LEU A 73 2.26 -1.53 -5.36
C LEU A 73 2.94 -1.69 -6.72
N LYS A 74 2.17 -1.98 -7.76
CA LYS A 74 2.70 -2.05 -9.13
C LYS A 74 3.22 -0.70 -9.60
N LYS A 75 2.49 0.38 -9.33
CA LYS A 75 2.90 1.74 -9.73
C LYS A 75 4.18 2.19 -9.06
N THR A 76 4.38 1.82 -7.79
CA THR A 76 5.57 2.21 -7.03
C THR A 76 6.78 1.30 -7.27
N GLY A 77 6.59 0.20 -8.00
CA GLY A 77 7.64 -0.80 -8.20
C GLY A 77 7.77 -1.80 -7.06
N THR A 78 6.99 -1.65 -6.00
CA THR A 78 7.05 -2.53 -4.83
C THR A 78 6.64 -3.95 -5.18
N TRP A 79 5.63 -4.12 -6.03
CA TRP A 79 5.15 -5.43 -6.46
C TRP A 79 6.22 -6.20 -7.22
N LYS A 80 6.94 -5.51 -8.08
CA LYS A 80 8.07 -6.10 -8.81
C LYS A 80 9.15 -6.58 -7.86
N LYS A 81 9.50 -5.78 -6.85
CA LYS A 81 10.46 -6.18 -5.81
C LYS A 81 9.99 -7.42 -5.07
N TRP A 82 8.71 -7.50 -4.73
CA TRP A 82 8.15 -8.66 -4.06
C TRP A 82 8.30 -9.92 -4.90
N ASN A 83 8.01 -9.83 -6.21
CA ASN A 83 8.16 -10.95 -7.11
C ASN A 83 9.63 -11.39 -7.24
N GLN A 84 10.56 -10.44 -7.22
CA GLN A 84 11.99 -10.74 -7.24
C GLN A 84 12.43 -11.49 -5.98
N ILE A 85 11.92 -11.12 -4.83
CA ILE A 85 12.18 -11.84 -3.58
C ILE A 85 11.69 -13.28 -3.69
N GLY A 86 10.51 -13.49 -4.20
CA GLY A 86 9.92 -14.82 -4.37
C GLY A 86 10.67 -15.71 -5.34
N SER A 87 11.28 -15.13 -6.38
CA SER A 87 12.06 -15.90 -7.37
C SER A 87 13.53 -16.06 -6.98
N GLY A 88 13.98 -15.39 -5.92
CA GLY A 88 15.37 -15.46 -5.50
C GLY A 88 16.33 -14.67 -6.39
N ASP A 89 15.84 -13.78 -7.22
CA ASP A 89 16.63 -12.99 -8.16
C ASP A 89 17.24 -11.77 -7.47
N GLY A 90 18.45 -11.92 -6.94
CA GLY A 90 19.24 -10.81 -6.42
C GLY A 90 18.81 -10.32 -5.04
N GLU A 91 19.55 -9.34 -4.54
CA GLU A 91 19.21 -8.67 -3.29
C GLU A 91 18.20 -7.57 -3.53
N VAL A 92 17.05 -7.70 -2.90
CA VAL A 92 16.04 -6.66 -2.89
C VAL A 92 16.06 -5.97 -1.54
N LYS A 93 16.36 -4.67 -1.53
CA LYS A 93 16.34 -3.89 -0.30
C LYS A 93 15.00 -3.17 -0.17
N PRO A 94 14.25 -3.41 0.90
CA PRO A 94 13.02 -2.67 1.13
C PRO A 94 13.34 -1.21 1.47
N GLU A 95 12.58 -0.30 0.92
CA GLU A 95 12.76 1.14 1.12
C GLU A 95 11.42 1.77 1.43
N VAL A 96 11.44 2.98 1.97
CA VAL A 96 10.24 3.80 2.02
C VAL A 96 10.11 4.48 0.67
N VAL A 97 9.10 4.08 -0.09
CA VAL A 97 8.86 4.59 -1.43
C VAL A 97 7.86 5.74 -1.36
N PHE A 98 8.19 6.83 -2.02
CA PHE A 98 7.32 7.99 -2.14
C PHE A 98 7.11 8.28 -3.62
N LEU A 99 5.87 8.23 -4.06
CA LEU A 99 5.52 8.50 -5.45
C LEU A 99 4.55 9.66 -5.52
N LYS A 100 4.92 10.68 -6.29
CA LYS A 100 4.00 11.74 -6.71
C LYS A 100 3.60 11.50 -8.14
N GLY A 101 2.32 11.65 -8.41
CA GLY A 101 1.84 11.65 -9.78
C GLY A 101 2.43 12.82 -10.55
N GLU A 102 2.59 12.64 -11.85
CA GLU A 102 3.03 13.72 -12.70
C GLU A 102 1.95 14.79 -12.80
N ASN A 103 2.38 16.04 -12.65
CA ASN A 103 1.50 17.18 -12.85
C ASN A 103 1.37 17.40 -14.36
N ARG A 104 0.47 16.65 -14.98
CA ARG A 104 0.24 16.81 -16.41
C ARG A 104 -0.60 18.04 -16.67
N THR A 105 0.04 19.05 -17.16
CA THR A 105 -0.68 20.07 -17.92
C THR A 105 -0.93 19.49 -19.30
N SER A 106 -2.04 18.85 -19.44
CA SER A 106 -2.49 18.47 -20.77
C SER A 106 -3.12 19.66 -21.43
#